data_e48177e0048c1df27301ca10495e71cf
#
_entry.id   e48177e0048c1df27301ca10495e71cf
#
_cell.length_a   1.000
_cell.length_b   1.000
_cell.length_c   1.000
_cell.angle_alpha   90.00
_cell.angle_beta   90.00
_cell.angle_gamma   90.00
#
_symmetry.space_group_name_H-M   'P 1'
#
loop_
_entity.id
_entity.type
_entity.pdbx_description
1 polymer ?
#
loop_
_entity_poly.entity_id
_entity_poly.type
_entity_poly.pdbx_seq_one_letter_code
_entity_poly.pdbx_strand_id
1 'polypeptide(L)'
;MLNIEELTVDHFFDPSSKNFIDDPKPTIEKLVKEYPIARFNAWSAWLVTGNKNITDCLLDRRLSTDFNLWEHAPPKKDLSEMDAFEKLMNNNLFFLNRSNHLRLRKLALPAFSPRIMEQMKVRFTKLVKERFDEIGKPKKFNFATEIAEIIPTQAIASLVGIPRDKFPIFDSLAYGVVRGINPMLTPEERAQAIAGVPAGLDLLNELIDEKRKNPSDDFLSTLITAEEDGEKLSNWEMCALIGAVLGAGSDTAVDLHSYLIRALLSHPEQLAELKNDESLIQNAISETLRYESSGKTGLARYASEDLEILGVSVKKGEMVQLITSTAGLDPAAYEDANTFNIHRSHDNSISFGQGPHYCIGVTLVRSQTEVMLKELFTRFPNLSLSGKMDYDYDHHNARRMTILEVETNLN
;
A
#
# COMPACT_ATOMS: atom_id res chain seq x y z
N MET A 1 15.44 19.00 -28.63
CA MET A 1 14.43 17.96 -28.28
C MET A 1 15.19 16.67 -28.07
N LEU A 2 15.02 16.05 -26.94
CA LEU A 2 15.55 14.71 -26.68
C LEU A 2 14.92 13.75 -27.71
N ASN A 3 15.73 12.86 -28.27
CA ASN A 3 15.21 11.84 -29.22
C ASN A 3 14.44 10.80 -28.42
N ILE A 4 13.11 10.68 -28.66
CA ILE A 4 12.23 9.76 -27.92
C ILE A 4 12.70 8.30 -28.05
N GLU A 5 13.31 7.91 -29.19
CA GLU A 5 13.84 6.55 -29.36
C GLU A 5 15.00 6.24 -28.39
N GLU A 6 15.76 7.24 -27.96
CA GLU A 6 16.84 7.10 -26.99
C GLU A 6 16.32 7.04 -25.53
N LEU A 7 15.04 7.39 -25.33
CA LEU A 7 14.40 7.39 -24.01
C LEU A 7 13.62 6.10 -23.70
N THR A 8 13.55 5.13 -24.63
CA THR A 8 12.80 3.89 -24.37
C THR A 8 13.56 2.94 -23.46
N VAL A 9 12.82 2.28 -22.56
CA VAL A 9 13.39 1.34 -21.57
C VAL A 9 12.86 -0.09 -21.73
N ASP A 10 12.01 -0.35 -22.71
CA ASP A 10 11.40 -1.67 -22.97
C ASP A 10 12.42 -2.80 -23.17
N HIS A 11 13.65 -2.46 -23.56
CA HIS A 11 14.72 -3.43 -23.83
C HIS A 11 15.40 -3.97 -22.55
N PHE A 12 15.18 -3.35 -21.37
CA PHE A 12 15.78 -3.81 -20.10
C PHE A 12 14.85 -3.71 -18.89
N PHE A 13 13.82 -2.87 -18.94
CA PHE A 13 12.88 -2.71 -17.83
C PHE A 13 11.68 -3.62 -18.05
N ASP A 14 11.59 -4.67 -17.27
CA ASP A 14 10.41 -5.54 -17.17
C ASP A 14 10.13 -5.83 -15.70
N PRO A 15 9.19 -5.10 -15.07
CA PRO A 15 8.86 -5.28 -13.67
C PRO A 15 8.13 -6.60 -13.37
N SER A 16 7.73 -7.36 -14.41
CA SER A 16 7.13 -8.69 -14.26
C SER A 16 8.16 -9.81 -14.35
N SER A 17 9.39 -9.50 -14.80
CA SER A 17 10.44 -10.49 -14.95
C SER A 17 10.88 -11.07 -13.60
N LYS A 18 11.22 -12.37 -13.61
CA LYS A 18 11.78 -13.04 -12.44
C LYS A 18 13.01 -12.31 -11.89
N ASN A 19 13.89 -11.84 -12.76
CA ASN A 19 15.10 -11.14 -12.36
C ASN A 19 14.80 -9.84 -11.59
N PHE A 20 13.81 -9.06 -12.05
CA PHE A 20 13.41 -7.84 -11.34
C PHE A 20 12.70 -8.16 -10.01
N ILE A 21 11.90 -9.23 -9.96
CA ILE A 21 11.21 -9.62 -8.73
C ILE A 21 12.20 -10.13 -7.69
N ASP A 22 13.18 -10.93 -8.08
CA ASP A 22 14.20 -11.46 -7.18
C ASP A 22 15.14 -10.36 -6.67
N ASP A 23 15.69 -9.54 -7.57
CA ASP A 23 16.56 -8.40 -7.25
C ASP A 23 16.33 -7.19 -8.17
N PRO A 24 15.56 -6.19 -7.75
CA PRO A 24 15.26 -5.01 -8.56
C PRO A 24 16.40 -3.98 -8.58
N LYS A 25 17.36 -4.05 -7.64
CA LYS A 25 18.35 -3.00 -7.41
C LYS A 25 19.17 -2.64 -8.65
N PRO A 26 19.73 -3.59 -9.42
CA PRO A 26 20.50 -3.26 -10.63
C PRO A 26 19.67 -2.47 -11.65
N THR A 27 18.39 -2.85 -11.82
CA THR A 27 17.49 -2.16 -12.75
C THR A 27 17.11 -0.77 -12.22
N ILE A 28 16.83 -0.64 -10.92
CA ILE A 28 16.50 0.64 -10.27
C ILE A 28 17.69 1.61 -10.37
N GLU A 29 18.91 1.15 -10.07
CA GLU A 29 20.12 1.97 -10.19
C GLU A 29 20.30 2.51 -11.60
N LYS A 30 20.11 1.67 -12.60
CA LYS A 30 20.19 2.08 -14.00
C LYS A 30 19.11 3.11 -14.35
N LEU A 31 17.88 2.88 -13.93
CA LEU A 31 16.77 3.83 -14.14
C LEU A 31 17.09 5.20 -13.52
N VAL A 32 17.49 5.24 -12.26
CA VAL A 32 17.80 6.50 -11.56
C VAL A 32 18.94 7.25 -12.22
N LYS A 33 20.00 6.54 -12.63
CA LYS A 33 21.21 7.14 -13.17
C LYS A 33 21.06 7.65 -14.60
N GLU A 34 20.38 6.87 -15.45
CA GLU A 34 20.39 7.07 -16.89
C GLU A 34 19.05 7.56 -17.45
N TYR A 35 17.93 7.30 -16.74
CA TYR A 35 16.56 7.52 -17.24
C TYR A 35 15.69 8.27 -16.24
N PRO A 36 16.00 9.55 -15.93
CA PRO A 36 15.17 10.34 -15.02
C PRO A 36 13.73 10.50 -15.52
N ILE A 37 13.54 10.46 -16.85
CA ILE A 37 12.27 10.29 -17.55
C ILE A 37 12.51 9.34 -18.73
N ALA A 38 11.56 8.41 -18.94
CA ALA A 38 11.66 7.43 -20.03
C ALA A 38 10.29 7.07 -20.60
N ARG A 39 10.26 6.60 -21.87
CA ARG A 39 9.07 6.01 -22.46
C ARG A 39 9.08 4.49 -22.23
N PHE A 40 7.95 3.97 -21.72
CA PHE A 40 7.72 2.53 -21.60
C PHE A 40 6.49 2.17 -22.42
N ASN A 41 6.72 1.60 -23.58
CA ASN A 41 5.67 1.37 -24.57
C ASN A 41 4.67 0.29 -24.14
N ALA A 42 5.15 -0.71 -23.36
CA ALA A 42 4.30 -1.76 -22.82
C ALA A 42 3.12 -1.23 -21.99
N TRP A 43 3.27 -0.05 -21.35
CA TRP A 43 2.21 0.60 -20.59
C TRP A 43 1.67 1.87 -21.28
N SER A 44 2.16 2.22 -22.47
CA SER A 44 1.87 3.51 -23.11
C SER A 44 2.10 4.70 -22.17
N ALA A 45 3.18 4.67 -21.37
CA ALA A 45 3.41 5.60 -20.28
C ALA A 45 4.78 6.27 -20.35
N TRP A 46 4.87 7.48 -19.80
CA TRP A 46 6.11 8.09 -19.39
C TRP A 46 6.46 7.63 -17.97
N LEU A 47 7.63 7.03 -17.78
CA LEU A 47 8.16 6.71 -16.45
C LEU A 47 8.93 7.90 -15.91
N VAL A 48 8.70 8.26 -14.65
CA VAL A 48 9.52 9.24 -13.92
C VAL A 48 10.21 8.54 -12.76
N THR A 49 11.51 8.76 -12.62
CA THR A 49 12.38 8.11 -11.64
C THR A 49 13.15 9.13 -10.81
N GLY A 50 13.68 8.69 -9.68
CA GLY A 50 14.43 9.54 -8.74
C GLY A 50 13.52 10.32 -7.78
N ASN A 51 14.04 10.58 -6.59
CA ASN A 51 13.26 11.13 -5.47
C ASN A 51 12.68 12.50 -5.78
N LYS A 52 13.54 13.45 -6.22
CA LYS A 52 13.09 14.82 -6.50
C LYS A 52 12.09 14.87 -7.64
N ASN A 53 12.32 14.17 -8.73
CA ASN A 53 11.47 14.19 -9.91
C ASN A 53 10.07 13.65 -9.59
N ILE A 54 10.02 12.55 -8.83
CA ILE A 54 8.76 11.97 -8.38
C ILE A 54 8.04 12.92 -7.41
N THR A 55 8.76 13.56 -6.49
CA THR A 55 8.19 14.55 -5.58
C THR A 55 7.56 15.72 -6.34
N ASP A 56 8.26 16.26 -7.33
CA ASP A 56 7.76 17.36 -8.16
C ASP A 56 6.45 16.94 -8.88
N CYS A 57 6.42 15.74 -9.46
CA CYS A 57 5.23 15.19 -10.12
C CYS A 57 4.06 14.93 -9.14
N LEU A 58 4.33 14.46 -7.91
CA LEU A 58 3.30 14.25 -6.89
C LEU A 58 2.61 15.56 -6.46
N LEU A 59 3.33 16.68 -6.56
CA LEU A 59 2.84 18.01 -6.19
C LEU A 59 2.26 18.79 -7.37
N ASP A 60 2.51 18.35 -8.61
CA ASP A 60 2.00 19.01 -9.81
C ASP A 60 0.50 18.78 -9.98
N ARG A 61 -0.25 19.88 -9.96
CA ARG A 61 -1.71 19.85 -10.05
C ARG A 61 -2.25 19.43 -11.44
N ARG A 62 -1.40 19.47 -12.44
CA ARG A 62 -1.73 19.06 -13.83
C ARG A 62 -1.68 17.53 -13.98
N LEU A 63 -1.06 16.83 -13.03
CA LEU A 63 -1.00 15.37 -12.97
C LEU A 63 -2.08 14.82 -12.02
N SER A 64 -3.17 14.32 -12.62
CA SER A 64 -4.37 13.86 -11.93
C SER A 64 -4.30 12.35 -11.63
N THR A 65 -5.05 11.91 -10.61
CA THR A 65 -5.33 10.49 -10.35
C THR A 65 -6.60 9.99 -11.04
N ASP A 66 -7.36 10.87 -11.70
CA ASP A 66 -8.60 10.50 -12.39
C ASP A 66 -8.29 9.68 -13.66
N PHE A 67 -8.50 8.38 -13.56
CA PHE A 67 -8.28 7.42 -14.64
C PHE A 67 -9.07 7.77 -15.93
N ASN A 68 -10.21 8.45 -15.80
CA ASN A 68 -11.00 8.83 -16.98
C ASN A 68 -10.31 9.90 -17.87
N LEU A 69 -9.23 10.51 -17.39
CA LEU A 69 -8.41 11.41 -18.21
C LEU A 69 -7.45 10.68 -19.14
N TRP A 70 -7.18 9.40 -18.90
CA TRP A 70 -6.26 8.63 -19.73
C TRP A 70 -6.80 8.49 -21.15
N GLU A 71 -5.96 8.77 -22.15
CA GLU A 71 -6.34 8.70 -23.56
C GLU A 71 -6.81 7.31 -24.02
N HIS A 72 -6.38 6.25 -23.30
CA HIS A 72 -6.81 4.86 -23.53
C HIS A 72 -7.84 4.37 -22.52
N ALA A 73 -8.41 5.27 -21.71
CA ALA A 73 -9.45 4.86 -20.77
C ALA A 73 -10.67 4.27 -21.50
N PRO A 74 -11.25 3.16 -21.02
CA PRO A 74 -12.48 2.65 -21.58
C PRO A 74 -13.62 3.68 -21.42
N PRO A 75 -14.64 3.64 -22.27
CA PRO A 75 -15.82 4.49 -22.12
C PRO A 75 -16.41 4.37 -20.70
N LYS A 76 -16.76 5.53 -20.14
CA LYS A 76 -17.38 5.56 -18.81
C LYS A 76 -18.75 4.88 -18.87
N LYS A 77 -18.96 3.89 -18.01
CA LYS A 77 -20.26 3.23 -17.82
C LYS A 77 -21.22 4.10 -17.03
N ASP A 78 -22.51 3.99 -17.31
CA ASP A 78 -23.54 4.51 -16.41
C ASP A 78 -23.58 3.71 -15.10
N LEU A 79 -23.95 4.35 -13.99
CA LEU A 79 -24.03 3.68 -12.69
C LEU A 79 -24.98 2.47 -12.68
N SER A 80 -26.01 2.47 -13.54
CA SER A 80 -26.95 1.35 -13.69
C SER A 80 -26.33 0.12 -14.34
N GLU A 81 -25.25 0.29 -15.12
CA GLU A 81 -24.52 -0.76 -15.85
C GLU A 81 -23.35 -1.32 -15.05
N MET A 82 -22.97 -0.63 -13.97
CA MET A 82 -21.84 -1.04 -13.12
C MET A 82 -22.23 -2.19 -12.19
N ASP A 83 -21.34 -3.17 -12.06
CA ASP A 83 -21.43 -4.17 -11.00
C ASP A 83 -21.08 -3.56 -9.62
N ALA A 84 -21.21 -4.36 -8.55
CA ALA A 84 -20.96 -3.88 -7.19
C ALA A 84 -19.52 -3.43 -6.98
N PHE A 85 -18.55 -4.13 -7.57
CA PHE A 85 -17.13 -3.76 -7.51
C PHE A 85 -16.86 -2.45 -8.27
N GLU A 86 -17.40 -2.30 -9.47
CA GLU A 86 -17.23 -1.08 -10.28
C GLU A 86 -17.83 0.14 -9.58
N LYS A 87 -19.01 0.00 -8.93
CA LYS A 87 -19.60 1.05 -8.10
C LYS A 87 -18.72 1.42 -6.91
N LEU A 88 -18.12 0.42 -6.27
CA LEU A 88 -17.19 0.63 -5.17
C LEU A 88 -15.95 1.39 -5.64
N MET A 89 -15.37 1.00 -6.78
CA MET A 89 -14.18 1.63 -7.35
C MET A 89 -14.46 3.04 -7.88
N ASN A 90 -15.63 3.29 -8.46
CA ASN A 90 -16.02 4.63 -8.94
C ASN A 90 -16.08 5.69 -7.83
N ASN A 91 -16.29 5.27 -6.58
CA ASN A 91 -16.30 6.13 -5.39
C ASN A 91 -15.01 5.99 -4.55
N ASN A 92 -14.02 5.23 -5.02
CA ASN A 92 -12.80 4.97 -4.27
C ASN A 92 -11.89 6.21 -4.24
N LEU A 93 -11.41 6.54 -3.05
CA LEU A 93 -10.60 7.74 -2.77
C LEU A 93 -9.37 7.89 -3.68
N PHE A 94 -8.82 6.77 -4.18
CA PHE A 94 -7.63 6.80 -5.06
C PHE A 94 -7.91 7.30 -6.47
N PHE A 95 -9.14 7.11 -6.99
CA PHE A 95 -9.49 7.35 -8.39
C PHE A 95 -10.37 8.58 -8.60
N LEU A 96 -10.72 9.27 -7.52
CA LEU A 96 -11.58 10.44 -7.59
C LEU A 96 -10.86 11.65 -8.19
N ASN A 97 -11.61 12.48 -8.92
CA ASN A 97 -11.15 13.81 -9.27
C ASN A 97 -10.83 14.64 -8.02
N ARG A 98 -10.02 15.69 -8.22
CA ARG A 98 -9.46 16.48 -7.12
C ARG A 98 -10.50 17.01 -6.14
N SER A 99 -11.64 17.55 -6.61
CA SER A 99 -12.65 18.15 -5.72
C SER A 99 -13.30 17.12 -4.82
N ASN A 100 -13.75 16.00 -5.39
CA ASN A 100 -14.36 14.90 -4.66
C ASN A 100 -13.36 14.23 -3.70
N HIS A 101 -12.11 14.03 -4.15
CA HIS A 101 -11.05 13.52 -3.30
C HIS A 101 -10.83 14.40 -2.06
N LEU A 102 -10.68 15.71 -2.23
CA LEU A 102 -10.44 16.62 -1.11
C LEU A 102 -11.61 16.61 -0.13
N ARG A 103 -12.85 16.63 -0.61
CA ARG A 103 -14.05 16.55 0.22
C ARG A 103 -14.09 15.25 1.03
N LEU A 104 -14.00 14.10 0.37
CA LEU A 104 -14.05 12.80 1.06
C LEU A 104 -12.89 12.63 2.05
N ARG A 105 -11.68 13.05 1.66
CA ARG A 105 -10.52 13.00 2.54
C ARG A 105 -10.70 13.85 3.80
N LYS A 106 -11.25 15.07 3.67
CA LYS A 106 -11.52 15.95 4.81
C LYS A 106 -12.50 15.33 5.79
N LEU A 107 -13.57 14.70 5.28
CA LEU A 107 -14.54 13.96 6.09
C LEU A 107 -13.97 12.70 6.74
N ALA A 108 -13.00 12.04 6.09
CA ALA A 108 -12.39 10.81 6.60
C ALA A 108 -11.31 11.06 7.67
N LEU A 109 -10.54 12.15 7.56
CA LEU A 109 -9.38 12.43 8.43
C LEU A 109 -9.65 12.31 9.94
N PRO A 110 -10.78 12.76 10.50
CA PRO A 110 -11.06 12.62 11.93
C PRO A 110 -11.07 11.18 12.42
N ALA A 111 -11.47 10.21 11.58
CA ALA A 111 -11.47 8.79 11.91
C ALA A 111 -10.04 8.18 11.99
N PHE A 112 -9.05 8.85 11.37
CA PHE A 112 -7.63 8.48 11.46
C PHE A 112 -6.86 9.33 12.46
N SER A 113 -7.55 10.02 13.36
CA SER A 113 -6.92 10.86 14.38
C SER A 113 -6.03 10.05 15.34
N PRO A 114 -4.98 10.68 15.92
CA PRO A 114 -4.12 10.02 16.91
C PRO A 114 -4.91 9.38 18.07
N ARG A 115 -6.01 10.02 18.50
CA ARG A 115 -6.88 9.48 19.55
C ARG A 115 -7.50 8.14 19.18
N ILE A 116 -8.09 8.03 18.00
CA ILE A 116 -8.68 6.76 17.50
C ILE A 116 -7.57 5.71 17.34
N MET A 117 -6.42 6.09 16.80
CA MET A 117 -5.29 5.17 16.60
C MET A 117 -4.72 4.65 17.91
N GLU A 118 -4.66 5.45 18.98
CA GLU A 118 -4.21 4.99 20.29
C GLU A 118 -5.20 3.99 20.91
N GLN A 119 -6.50 4.23 20.80
CA GLN A 119 -7.52 3.26 21.20
C GLN A 119 -7.39 1.93 20.43
N MET A 120 -7.05 2.02 19.15
CA MET A 120 -6.85 0.83 18.31
C MET A 120 -5.60 0.04 18.69
N LYS A 121 -4.55 0.68 19.23
CA LYS A 121 -3.31 0.02 19.65
C LYS A 121 -3.57 -1.10 20.67
N VAL A 122 -4.52 -0.89 21.60
CA VAL A 122 -4.93 -1.93 22.57
C VAL A 122 -5.57 -3.13 21.85
N ARG A 123 -6.46 -2.87 20.88
CA ARG A 123 -7.11 -3.93 20.09
C ARG A 123 -6.10 -4.68 19.23
N PHE A 124 -5.16 -3.96 18.59
CA PHE A 124 -4.08 -4.58 17.80
C PHE A 124 -3.19 -5.46 18.67
N THR A 125 -2.82 -5.01 19.87
CA THR A 125 -2.02 -5.82 20.79
C THR A 125 -2.72 -7.15 21.13
N LYS A 126 -4.02 -7.10 21.42
CA LYS A 126 -4.80 -8.31 21.67
C LYS A 126 -4.83 -9.23 20.45
N LEU A 127 -5.13 -8.69 19.26
CA LEU A 127 -5.20 -9.44 18.01
C LEU A 127 -3.86 -10.12 17.68
N VAL A 128 -2.76 -9.38 17.78
CA VAL A 128 -1.40 -9.89 17.52
C VAL A 128 -1.05 -10.99 18.48
N LYS A 129 -1.34 -10.82 19.79
CA LYS A 129 -1.12 -11.86 20.80
C LYS A 129 -1.89 -13.13 20.52
N GLU A 130 -3.18 -13.01 20.21
CA GLU A 130 -4.03 -14.14 19.85
C GLU A 130 -3.49 -14.89 18.64
N ARG A 131 -3.05 -14.15 17.60
CA ARG A 131 -2.44 -14.78 16.43
C ARG A 131 -1.16 -15.54 16.76
N PHE A 132 -0.27 -14.98 17.60
CA PHE A 132 0.91 -15.69 18.05
C PHE A 132 0.60 -16.87 18.98
N ASP A 133 -0.49 -16.82 19.76
CA ASP A 133 -0.96 -17.94 20.57
C ASP A 133 -1.43 -19.12 19.68
N GLU A 134 -2.10 -18.82 18.56
CA GLU A 134 -2.51 -19.81 17.56
C GLU A 134 -1.31 -20.50 16.90
N ILE A 135 -0.26 -19.75 16.58
CA ILE A 135 0.99 -20.31 16.02
C ILE A 135 1.73 -21.15 17.05
N GLY A 136 1.66 -20.79 18.31
CA GLY A 136 2.31 -21.51 19.40
C GLY A 136 3.82 -21.34 19.44
N LYS A 137 4.55 -22.45 19.55
CA LYS A 137 6.04 -22.47 19.63
C LYS A 137 6.65 -23.43 18.60
N PRO A 138 6.45 -23.19 17.31
CA PRO A 138 7.02 -24.04 16.27
C PRO A 138 8.54 -23.81 16.21
N LYS A 139 9.29 -24.80 15.71
CA LYS A 139 10.73 -24.63 15.43
C LYS A 139 10.95 -23.70 14.23
N LYS A 140 10.06 -23.77 13.24
CA LYS A 140 10.05 -22.96 12.04
C LYS A 140 8.61 -22.62 11.64
N PHE A 141 8.42 -21.49 11.01
CA PHE A 141 7.15 -21.11 10.38
C PHE A 141 7.37 -20.16 9.21
N ASN A 142 6.38 -20.05 8.34
CA ASN A 142 6.39 -19.09 7.24
C ASN A 142 5.83 -17.75 7.72
N PHE A 143 6.71 -16.78 7.99
CA PHE A 143 6.30 -15.46 8.47
C PHE A 143 5.38 -14.73 7.47
N ALA A 144 5.62 -14.88 6.16
CA ALA A 144 4.83 -14.20 5.14
C ALA A 144 3.34 -14.57 5.22
N THR A 145 3.02 -15.87 5.26
CA THR A 145 1.63 -16.34 5.22
C THR A 145 1.00 -16.47 6.61
N GLU A 146 1.78 -16.76 7.63
CA GLU A 146 1.23 -16.98 8.97
C GLU A 146 1.10 -15.71 9.81
N ILE A 147 1.86 -14.66 9.49
CA ILE A 147 1.82 -13.38 10.23
C ILE A 147 1.50 -12.23 9.29
N ALA A 148 2.33 -12.00 8.26
CA ALA A 148 2.27 -10.79 7.46
C ALA A 148 0.95 -10.66 6.69
N GLU A 149 0.41 -11.74 6.13
CA GLU A 149 -0.87 -11.72 5.40
C GLU A 149 -2.08 -11.53 6.32
N ILE A 150 -2.00 -12.03 7.55
CA ILE A 150 -3.17 -12.11 8.44
C ILE A 150 -3.37 -10.82 9.24
N ILE A 151 -2.29 -10.31 9.85
CA ILE A 151 -2.38 -9.19 10.79
C ILE A 151 -2.99 -7.93 10.16
N PRO A 152 -2.58 -7.45 8.95
CA PRO A 152 -3.10 -6.21 8.40
C PRO A 152 -4.60 -6.23 8.14
N THR A 153 -5.11 -7.30 7.50
CA THR A 153 -6.54 -7.42 7.20
C THR A 153 -7.38 -7.50 8.48
N GLN A 154 -6.92 -8.27 9.47
CA GLN A 154 -7.59 -8.37 10.77
C GLN A 154 -7.51 -7.05 11.56
N ALA A 155 -6.43 -6.29 11.43
CA ALA A 155 -6.31 -4.95 12.03
C ALA A 155 -7.35 -3.99 11.44
N ILE A 156 -7.55 -4.00 10.11
CA ILE A 156 -8.58 -3.19 9.46
C ILE A 156 -9.98 -3.67 9.84
N ALA A 157 -10.23 -4.99 9.88
CA ALA A 157 -11.49 -5.53 10.36
C ALA A 157 -11.80 -5.04 11.78
N SER A 158 -10.81 -5.07 12.67
CA SER A 158 -10.93 -4.56 14.04
C SER A 158 -11.15 -3.04 14.10
N LEU A 159 -10.51 -2.27 13.20
CA LEU A 159 -10.69 -0.81 13.07
C LEU A 159 -12.14 -0.47 12.69
N VAL A 160 -12.67 -1.16 11.69
CA VAL A 160 -14.05 -0.99 11.21
C VAL A 160 -15.07 -1.49 12.23
N GLY A 161 -14.69 -2.42 13.12
CA GLY A 161 -15.56 -3.03 14.11
C GLY A 161 -16.28 -4.28 13.60
N ILE A 162 -15.70 -4.98 12.64
CA ILE A 162 -16.24 -6.26 12.12
C ILE A 162 -16.24 -7.31 13.24
N PRO A 163 -17.37 -7.99 13.51
CA PRO A 163 -17.42 -9.13 14.42
C PRO A 163 -16.53 -10.29 13.91
N ARG A 164 -15.90 -11.05 14.83
CA ARG A 164 -14.96 -12.12 14.45
C ARG A 164 -15.58 -13.21 13.58
N ASP A 165 -16.83 -13.57 13.86
CA ASP A 165 -17.59 -14.56 13.07
C ASP A 165 -17.87 -14.08 11.63
N LYS A 166 -17.73 -12.79 11.36
CA LYS A 166 -17.90 -12.16 10.04
C LYS A 166 -16.56 -11.92 9.29
N PHE A 167 -15.42 -12.21 9.91
CA PHE A 167 -14.12 -12.05 9.26
C PHE A 167 -14.03 -12.74 7.90
N PRO A 168 -14.53 -13.98 7.68
CA PRO A 168 -14.46 -14.61 6.36
C PRO A 168 -15.18 -13.83 5.25
N ILE A 169 -16.27 -13.13 5.57
CA ILE A 169 -17.00 -12.27 4.61
C ILE A 169 -16.16 -11.03 4.30
N PHE A 170 -15.55 -10.43 5.33
CA PHE A 170 -14.69 -9.25 5.18
C PHE A 170 -13.40 -9.57 4.42
N ASP A 171 -12.80 -10.74 4.66
CA ASP A 171 -11.63 -11.22 3.92
C ASP A 171 -11.95 -11.44 2.44
N SER A 172 -13.16 -11.95 2.12
CA SER A 172 -13.64 -12.09 0.74
C SER A 172 -13.81 -10.73 0.05
N LEU A 173 -14.27 -9.71 0.78
CA LEU A 173 -14.32 -8.32 0.29
C LEU A 173 -12.91 -7.79 0.04
N ALA A 174 -11.97 -8.01 0.98
CA ALA A 174 -10.58 -7.60 0.84
C ALA A 174 -9.94 -8.21 -0.41
N TYR A 175 -10.10 -9.52 -0.56
CA TYR A 175 -9.63 -10.24 -1.74
C TYR A 175 -10.18 -9.64 -3.04
N GLY A 176 -11.49 -9.38 -3.08
CA GLY A 176 -12.16 -8.78 -4.23
C GLY A 176 -11.65 -7.39 -4.57
N VAL A 177 -11.43 -6.56 -3.56
CA VAL A 177 -10.91 -5.19 -3.75
C VAL A 177 -9.47 -5.21 -4.26
N VAL A 178 -8.61 -6.05 -3.69
CA VAL A 178 -7.18 -6.13 -4.07
C VAL A 178 -7.00 -6.79 -5.44
N ARG A 179 -7.65 -7.92 -5.68
CA ARG A 179 -7.48 -8.69 -6.93
C ARG A 179 -8.27 -8.11 -8.09
N GLY A 180 -9.47 -7.56 -7.84
CA GLY A 180 -10.37 -7.05 -8.87
C GLY A 180 -9.84 -5.84 -9.65
N ILE A 181 -8.84 -5.13 -9.12
CA ILE A 181 -8.17 -4.02 -9.80
C ILE A 181 -7.07 -4.48 -10.77
N ASN A 182 -6.70 -5.76 -10.77
CA ASN A 182 -5.67 -6.29 -11.68
C ASN A 182 -6.20 -6.30 -13.12
N PRO A 183 -5.62 -5.50 -14.05
CA PRO A 183 -6.10 -5.40 -15.43
C PRO A 183 -5.76 -6.62 -16.27
N MET A 184 -4.94 -7.54 -15.78
CA MET A 184 -4.48 -8.73 -16.50
C MET A 184 -5.39 -9.94 -16.27
N LEU A 185 -6.40 -9.83 -15.39
CA LEU A 185 -7.34 -10.93 -15.15
C LEU A 185 -8.24 -11.17 -16.36
N THR A 186 -8.45 -12.44 -16.68
CA THR A 186 -9.53 -12.83 -17.60
C THR A 186 -10.89 -12.47 -17.01
N PRO A 187 -11.96 -12.38 -17.81
CA PRO A 187 -13.31 -12.13 -17.31
C PRO A 187 -13.75 -13.13 -16.23
N GLU A 188 -13.39 -14.40 -16.37
CA GLU A 188 -13.70 -15.48 -15.45
C GLU A 188 -12.94 -15.31 -14.13
N GLU A 189 -11.64 -15.04 -14.19
CA GLU A 189 -10.81 -14.78 -12.99
C GLU A 189 -11.28 -13.52 -12.25
N ARG A 190 -11.63 -12.46 -13.02
CA ARG A 190 -12.18 -11.24 -12.42
C ARG A 190 -13.51 -11.53 -11.72
N ALA A 191 -14.42 -12.26 -12.36
CA ALA A 191 -15.71 -12.62 -11.76
C ALA A 191 -15.52 -13.42 -10.45
N GLN A 192 -14.57 -14.37 -10.42
CA GLN A 192 -14.22 -15.11 -9.21
C GLN A 192 -13.64 -14.20 -8.12
N ALA A 193 -12.70 -13.32 -8.50
CA ALA A 193 -12.08 -12.41 -7.56
C ALA A 193 -13.09 -11.51 -6.84
N ILE A 194 -14.04 -10.92 -7.59
CA ILE A 194 -15.03 -9.98 -7.05
C ILE A 194 -16.30 -10.63 -6.48
N ALA A 195 -16.42 -11.94 -6.51
CA ALA A 195 -17.64 -12.66 -6.09
C ALA A 195 -18.05 -12.38 -4.63
N GLY A 196 -17.10 -12.10 -3.74
CA GLY A 196 -17.36 -11.77 -2.33
C GLY A 196 -17.76 -10.31 -2.08
N VAL A 197 -17.61 -9.43 -3.08
CA VAL A 197 -17.85 -7.98 -2.89
C VAL A 197 -19.30 -7.67 -2.49
N PRO A 198 -20.35 -8.23 -3.11
CA PRO A 198 -21.72 -7.95 -2.70
C PRO A 198 -21.99 -8.28 -1.23
N ALA A 199 -21.62 -9.48 -0.77
CA ALA A 199 -21.82 -9.90 0.62
C ALA A 199 -21.02 -9.02 1.62
N GLY A 200 -19.81 -8.59 1.23
CA GLY A 200 -19.02 -7.63 2.01
C GLY A 200 -19.68 -6.26 2.11
N LEU A 201 -20.27 -5.76 1.03
CA LEU A 201 -21.01 -4.48 1.03
C LEU A 201 -22.29 -4.57 1.89
N ASP A 202 -23.02 -5.69 1.85
CA ASP A 202 -24.18 -5.91 2.69
C ASP A 202 -23.77 -5.88 4.18
N LEU A 203 -22.70 -6.57 4.55
CA LEU A 203 -22.12 -6.54 5.90
C LEU A 203 -21.76 -5.11 6.34
N LEU A 204 -21.10 -4.33 5.49
CA LEU A 204 -20.75 -2.94 5.82
C LEU A 204 -21.98 -2.06 6.00
N ASN A 205 -23.02 -2.21 5.16
CA ASN A 205 -24.27 -1.46 5.31
C ASN A 205 -25.02 -1.82 6.61
N GLU A 206 -25.08 -3.11 6.98
CA GLU A 206 -25.66 -3.55 8.25
C GLU A 206 -24.94 -2.91 9.44
N LEU A 207 -23.61 -2.88 9.43
CA LEU A 207 -22.80 -2.25 10.48
C LEU A 207 -22.98 -0.74 10.54
N ILE A 208 -23.04 -0.07 9.40
CA ILE A 208 -23.31 1.38 9.33
C ILE A 208 -24.68 1.69 9.94
N ASP A 209 -25.70 0.91 9.61
CA ASP A 209 -27.05 1.12 10.13
C ASP A 209 -27.16 0.81 11.63
N GLU A 210 -26.42 -0.19 12.11
CA GLU A 210 -26.31 -0.49 13.55
C GLU A 210 -25.65 0.66 14.30
N LYS A 211 -24.52 1.15 13.78
CA LYS A 211 -23.75 2.25 14.40
C LYS A 211 -24.49 3.59 14.39
N ARG A 212 -25.37 3.83 13.41
CA ARG A 212 -26.27 4.99 13.44
C ARG A 212 -27.27 4.94 14.59
N LYS A 213 -27.75 3.75 14.93
CA LYS A 213 -28.68 3.54 16.06
C LYS A 213 -27.95 3.56 17.40
N ASN A 214 -26.75 3.00 17.43
CA ASN A 214 -25.93 2.81 18.63
C ASN A 214 -24.51 3.35 18.43
N PRO A 215 -24.35 4.70 18.38
CA PRO A 215 -23.03 5.31 18.16
C PRO A 215 -22.10 5.02 19.33
N SER A 216 -20.80 4.86 19.03
CA SER A 216 -19.74 4.67 20.01
C SER A 216 -18.51 5.52 19.63
N ASP A 217 -17.52 5.58 20.53
CA ASP A 217 -16.29 6.30 20.25
C ASP A 217 -15.32 5.39 19.44
N ASP A 218 -15.62 5.20 18.14
CA ASP A 218 -14.85 4.37 17.25
C ASP A 218 -14.75 4.96 15.82
N PHE A 219 -13.97 4.29 14.97
CA PHE A 219 -13.71 4.67 13.60
C PHE A 219 -15.01 4.85 12.79
N LEU A 220 -15.89 3.86 12.81
CA LEU A 220 -17.09 3.87 11.98
C LEU A 220 -18.09 4.95 12.45
N SER A 221 -18.30 5.08 13.75
CA SER A 221 -19.16 6.14 14.31
C SER A 221 -18.60 7.54 14.02
N THR A 222 -17.27 7.70 14.01
CA THR A 222 -16.63 8.96 13.62
C THR A 222 -16.90 9.28 12.15
N LEU A 223 -16.83 8.30 11.24
CA LEU A 223 -17.16 8.50 9.83
C LEU A 223 -18.64 8.88 9.64
N ILE A 224 -19.56 8.20 10.35
CA ILE A 224 -21.02 8.45 10.26
C ILE A 224 -21.36 9.88 10.71
N THR A 225 -20.65 10.39 11.71
CA THR A 225 -20.92 11.72 12.28
C THR A 225 -20.09 12.83 11.65
N ALA A 226 -19.13 12.48 10.78
CA ALA A 226 -18.33 13.47 10.09
C ALA A 226 -19.20 14.36 9.20
N GLU A 227 -19.07 15.67 9.39
CA GLU A 227 -19.79 16.69 8.63
C GLU A 227 -18.86 17.83 8.30
N GLU A 228 -18.96 18.33 7.09
CA GLU A 228 -18.22 19.49 6.60
C GLU A 228 -19.13 20.33 5.72
N ASP A 229 -19.30 21.61 6.08
CA ASP A 229 -20.16 22.56 5.36
C ASP A 229 -21.61 22.05 5.12
N GLY A 230 -22.16 21.25 6.06
CA GLY A 230 -23.48 20.62 5.95
C GLY A 230 -23.50 19.32 5.13
N GLU A 231 -22.39 18.89 4.56
CA GLU A 231 -22.27 17.65 3.81
C GLU A 231 -21.79 16.50 4.71
N LYS A 232 -22.34 15.30 4.47
CA LYS A 232 -21.97 14.05 5.16
C LYS A 232 -21.61 12.98 4.15
N LEU A 233 -20.92 11.93 4.62
CA LEU A 233 -20.67 10.75 3.80
C LEU A 233 -21.97 9.97 3.58
N SER A 234 -22.30 9.64 2.33
CA SER A 234 -23.31 8.64 2.01
C SER A 234 -22.83 7.24 2.38
N ASN A 235 -23.74 6.25 2.44
CA ASN A 235 -23.38 4.85 2.68
C ASN A 235 -22.38 4.35 1.62
N TRP A 236 -22.59 4.68 0.35
CA TRP A 236 -21.70 4.30 -0.71
C TRP A 236 -20.28 4.89 -0.54
N GLU A 237 -20.19 6.14 -0.16
CA GLU A 237 -18.89 6.79 0.10
C GLU A 237 -18.20 6.18 1.31
N MET A 238 -18.93 5.82 2.36
CA MET A 238 -18.37 5.11 3.52
C MET A 238 -17.87 3.71 3.14
N CYS A 239 -18.68 2.93 2.41
CA CYS A 239 -18.26 1.61 1.92
C CYS A 239 -17.05 1.72 1.00
N ALA A 240 -17.03 2.70 0.09
CA ALA A 240 -15.89 2.92 -0.81
C ALA A 240 -14.63 3.36 -0.06
N LEU A 241 -14.76 4.18 0.98
CA LEU A 241 -13.65 4.57 1.84
C LEU A 241 -13.11 3.36 2.62
N ILE A 242 -13.99 2.54 3.22
CA ILE A 242 -13.58 1.31 3.91
C ILE A 242 -12.91 0.35 2.91
N GLY A 243 -13.47 0.19 1.71
CA GLY A 243 -12.87 -0.60 0.63
C GLY A 243 -11.49 -0.06 0.21
N ALA A 244 -11.31 1.26 0.13
CA ALA A 244 -10.03 1.88 -0.16
C ALA A 244 -8.99 1.59 0.95
N VAL A 245 -9.39 1.75 2.22
CA VAL A 245 -8.54 1.45 3.38
C VAL A 245 -8.17 -0.03 3.41
N LEU A 246 -9.12 -0.90 3.09
CA LEU A 246 -8.93 -2.35 3.04
C LEU A 246 -7.94 -2.73 1.93
N GLY A 247 -8.18 -2.29 0.69
CA GLY A 247 -7.30 -2.60 -0.44
C GLY A 247 -5.89 -2.06 -0.27
N ALA A 248 -5.76 -0.80 0.16
CA ALA A 248 -4.44 -0.19 0.34
C ALA A 248 -3.72 -0.66 1.61
N GLY A 249 -4.47 -0.91 2.68
CA GLY A 249 -3.88 -1.15 3.99
C GLY A 249 -3.58 -2.63 4.26
N SER A 250 -4.30 -3.57 3.64
CA SER A 250 -3.95 -5.00 3.77
C SER A 250 -2.73 -5.33 2.94
N ASP A 251 -2.76 -5.02 1.66
CA ASP A 251 -1.75 -5.47 0.70
C ASP A 251 -0.36 -4.87 0.95
N THR A 252 -0.28 -3.56 1.09
CA THR A 252 1.00 -2.87 1.30
C THR A 252 1.63 -3.15 2.67
N ALA A 253 0.81 -3.39 3.71
CA ALA A 253 1.32 -3.71 5.04
C ALA A 253 1.87 -5.14 5.11
N VAL A 254 1.33 -6.09 4.35
CA VAL A 254 1.89 -7.45 4.20
C VAL A 254 3.34 -7.37 3.70
N ASP A 255 3.56 -6.57 2.66
CA ASP A 255 4.90 -6.37 2.13
C ASP A 255 5.83 -5.70 3.14
N LEU A 256 5.37 -4.61 3.77
CA LEU A 256 6.15 -3.94 4.81
C LEU A 256 6.57 -4.91 5.91
N HIS A 257 5.65 -5.73 6.44
CA HIS A 257 5.96 -6.68 7.51
C HIS A 257 7.00 -7.71 7.07
N SER A 258 6.83 -8.30 5.88
CA SER A 258 7.74 -9.30 5.35
C SER A 258 9.14 -8.74 5.09
N TYR A 259 9.21 -7.57 4.44
CA TYR A 259 10.50 -6.92 4.15
C TYR A 259 11.20 -6.40 5.40
N LEU A 260 10.46 -5.91 6.40
CA LEU A 260 11.01 -5.45 7.67
C LEU A 260 11.67 -6.60 8.43
N ILE A 261 11.01 -7.75 8.52
CA ILE A 261 11.58 -8.92 9.18
C ILE A 261 12.78 -9.45 8.41
N ARG A 262 12.70 -9.53 7.07
CA ARG A 262 13.85 -9.90 6.25
C ARG A 262 15.03 -8.95 6.48
N ALA A 263 14.82 -7.65 6.41
CA ALA A 263 15.88 -6.66 6.57
C ALA A 263 16.53 -6.73 7.97
N LEU A 264 15.72 -6.74 9.03
CA LEU A 264 16.24 -6.82 10.40
C LEU A 264 17.01 -8.11 10.68
N LEU A 265 16.49 -9.26 10.22
CA LEU A 265 17.17 -10.55 10.43
C LEU A 265 18.42 -10.69 9.56
N SER A 266 18.53 -9.94 8.44
CA SER A 266 19.73 -9.87 7.60
C SER A 266 20.79 -8.90 8.16
N HIS A 267 20.43 -8.07 9.15
CA HIS A 267 21.34 -7.10 9.80
C HIS A 267 21.32 -7.29 11.33
N PRO A 268 21.92 -8.39 11.84
CA PRO A 268 21.78 -8.80 13.25
C PRO A 268 22.30 -7.77 14.25
N GLU A 269 23.30 -6.96 13.88
CA GLU A 269 23.83 -5.88 14.72
C GLU A 269 22.76 -4.80 14.96
N GLN A 270 22.13 -4.32 13.88
CA GLN A 270 21.06 -3.31 13.95
C GLN A 270 19.80 -3.88 14.63
N LEU A 271 19.51 -5.17 14.44
CA LEU A 271 18.44 -5.83 15.19
C LEU A 271 18.72 -5.86 16.70
N ALA A 272 19.96 -6.10 17.10
CA ALA A 272 20.34 -6.07 18.51
C ALA A 272 20.18 -4.66 19.10
N GLU A 273 20.56 -3.62 18.37
CA GLU A 273 20.34 -2.23 18.78
C GLU A 273 18.84 -1.92 18.93
N LEU A 274 18.01 -2.29 17.94
CA LEU A 274 16.57 -2.09 17.98
C LEU A 274 15.90 -2.81 19.16
N LYS A 275 16.36 -4.02 19.53
CA LYS A 275 15.86 -4.74 20.71
C LYS A 275 16.22 -4.06 22.02
N ASN A 276 17.35 -3.35 22.07
CA ASN A 276 17.81 -2.61 23.26
C ASN A 276 17.17 -1.20 23.33
N ASP A 277 16.79 -0.63 22.19
CA ASP A 277 16.16 0.69 22.10
C ASP A 277 14.94 0.65 21.15
N GLU A 278 13.76 0.45 21.72
CA GLU A 278 12.50 0.41 20.98
C GLU A 278 12.14 1.73 20.28
N SER A 279 12.78 2.86 20.63
CA SER A 279 12.57 4.14 19.95
C SER A 279 13.01 4.10 18.48
N LEU A 280 13.90 3.17 18.13
CA LEU A 280 14.37 2.94 16.76
C LEU A 280 13.33 2.24 15.85
N ILE A 281 12.25 1.67 16.40
CA ILE A 281 11.24 0.91 15.61
C ILE A 281 10.66 1.76 14.50
N GLN A 282 10.28 3.00 14.79
CA GLN A 282 9.65 3.88 13.79
C GLN A 282 10.63 4.24 12.67
N ASN A 283 11.89 4.36 13.00
CA ASN A 283 12.94 4.64 12.03
C ASN A 283 13.28 3.39 11.19
N ALA A 284 13.33 2.21 11.80
CA ALA A 284 13.48 0.94 11.09
C ALA A 284 12.35 0.68 10.08
N ILE A 285 11.10 1.03 10.43
CA ILE A 285 9.96 0.99 9.49
C ILE A 285 10.21 1.91 8.29
N SER A 286 10.64 3.15 8.54
CA SER A 286 10.91 4.13 7.48
C SER A 286 12.07 3.68 6.59
N GLU A 287 13.14 3.16 7.18
CA GLU A 287 14.29 2.65 6.44
C GLU A 287 13.94 1.42 5.61
N THR A 288 13.10 0.53 6.13
CA THR A 288 12.62 -0.62 5.35
C THR A 288 11.84 -0.16 4.12
N LEU A 289 10.90 0.77 4.26
CA LEU A 289 10.11 1.31 3.15
C LEU A 289 10.98 2.01 2.10
N ARG A 290 12.09 2.63 2.51
CA ARG A 290 13.06 3.23 1.63
C ARG A 290 13.89 2.17 0.88
N TYR A 291 14.49 1.25 1.64
CA TYR A 291 15.51 0.30 1.17
C TYR A 291 14.92 -0.87 0.40
N GLU A 292 13.74 -1.35 0.83
CA GLU A 292 13.09 -2.57 0.37
C GLU A 292 11.75 -2.29 -0.33
N SER A 293 11.64 -1.18 -1.04
CA SER A 293 10.38 -0.86 -1.72
C SER A 293 9.84 -2.05 -2.51
N SER A 294 8.66 -2.54 -2.11
CA SER A 294 8.00 -3.69 -2.75
C SER A 294 7.35 -3.33 -4.09
N GLY A 295 7.03 -2.06 -4.30
CA GLY A 295 6.28 -1.62 -5.48
C GLY A 295 7.03 -1.84 -6.79
N LYS A 296 6.40 -2.56 -7.72
CA LYS A 296 6.92 -2.82 -9.07
C LYS A 296 6.55 -1.72 -10.07
N THR A 297 5.32 -1.25 -9.97
CA THR A 297 4.71 -0.40 -10.99
C THR A 297 4.71 1.08 -10.62
N GLY A 298 4.76 1.42 -9.33
CA GLY A 298 4.69 2.80 -8.86
C GLY A 298 3.27 3.39 -8.89
N LEU A 299 3.16 4.70 -9.08
CA LEU A 299 1.89 5.45 -9.00
C LEU A 299 1.56 6.09 -10.34
N ALA A 300 0.39 5.76 -10.90
CA ALA A 300 -0.12 6.37 -12.13
C ALA A 300 -0.61 7.81 -11.90
N ARG A 301 -0.33 8.68 -12.86
CA ARG A 301 -0.89 10.02 -13.01
C ARG A 301 -1.29 10.22 -14.46
N TYR A 302 -2.27 11.08 -14.71
CA TYR A 302 -2.78 11.39 -16.04
C TYR A 302 -2.69 12.89 -16.27
N ALA A 303 -2.10 13.29 -17.39
CA ALA A 303 -1.95 14.70 -17.73
C ALA A 303 -3.33 15.32 -18.03
N SER A 304 -3.74 16.32 -17.24
CA SER A 304 -5.00 17.03 -17.44
C SER A 304 -4.92 18.10 -18.55
N GLU A 305 -3.72 18.51 -18.92
CA GLU A 305 -3.35 19.45 -19.98
C GLU A 305 -1.96 19.13 -20.53
N ASP A 306 -1.56 19.74 -21.62
CA ASP A 306 -0.18 19.64 -22.14
C ASP A 306 0.79 20.24 -21.12
N LEU A 307 1.86 19.51 -20.81
CA LEU A 307 2.90 19.97 -19.86
C LEU A 307 4.28 19.48 -20.30
N GLU A 308 5.30 20.05 -19.68
CA GLU A 308 6.68 19.60 -19.83
C GLU A 308 7.18 18.96 -18.52
N ILE A 309 7.79 17.79 -18.61
CA ILE A 309 8.45 17.10 -17.50
C ILE A 309 9.88 16.82 -17.91
N LEU A 310 10.87 17.37 -17.20
CA LEU A 310 12.30 17.17 -17.48
C LEU A 310 12.70 17.39 -18.94
N GLY A 311 12.12 18.40 -19.59
CA GLY A 311 12.37 18.74 -21.01
C GLY A 311 11.63 17.87 -22.02
N VAL A 312 10.76 16.97 -21.57
CA VAL A 312 9.91 16.13 -22.41
C VAL A 312 8.48 16.69 -22.46
N SER A 313 7.93 16.87 -23.66
CA SER A 313 6.53 17.26 -23.83
C SER A 313 5.61 16.07 -23.59
N VAL A 314 4.79 16.17 -22.53
CA VAL A 314 3.74 15.21 -22.16
C VAL A 314 2.41 15.81 -22.60
N LYS A 315 1.63 15.08 -23.37
CA LYS A 315 0.35 15.55 -23.88
C LYS A 315 -0.79 15.26 -22.93
N LYS A 316 -1.83 16.09 -23.01
CA LYS A 316 -3.08 15.85 -22.29
C LYS A 316 -3.58 14.43 -22.57
N GLY A 317 -3.94 13.71 -21.51
CA GLY A 317 -4.40 12.32 -21.58
C GLY A 317 -3.30 11.28 -21.49
N GLU A 318 -2.02 11.65 -21.67
CA GLU A 318 -0.94 10.68 -21.49
C GLU A 318 -0.76 10.27 -20.02
N MET A 319 -0.36 9.03 -19.82
CA MET A 319 -0.04 8.48 -18.51
C MET A 319 1.41 8.76 -18.14
N VAL A 320 1.61 9.24 -16.91
CA VAL A 320 2.90 9.40 -16.24
C VAL A 320 2.96 8.44 -15.06
N GLN A 321 3.86 7.48 -15.12
CA GLN A 321 4.04 6.47 -14.10
C GLN A 321 5.23 6.83 -13.21
N LEU A 322 4.96 7.11 -11.95
CA LEU A 322 5.97 7.49 -10.96
C LEU A 322 6.54 6.21 -10.33
N ILE A 323 7.75 5.81 -10.71
CA ILE A 323 8.38 4.56 -10.23
C ILE A 323 8.94 4.80 -8.84
N THR A 324 8.06 4.74 -7.83
CA THR A 324 8.35 5.12 -6.44
C THR A 324 9.46 4.29 -5.79
N SER A 325 9.66 3.04 -6.24
CA SER A 325 10.79 2.20 -5.80
C SER A 325 12.16 2.82 -6.08
N THR A 326 12.25 3.68 -7.11
CA THR A 326 13.50 4.37 -7.44
C THR A 326 13.84 5.49 -6.48
N ALA A 327 12.86 6.08 -5.82
CA ALA A 327 13.07 7.25 -4.96
C ALA A 327 13.88 6.94 -3.69
N GLY A 328 13.70 5.76 -3.12
CA GLY A 328 14.41 5.33 -1.91
C GLY A 328 15.89 4.96 -2.17
N LEU A 329 16.22 4.57 -3.39
CA LEU A 329 17.57 4.18 -3.80
C LEU A 329 18.29 5.27 -4.60
N ASP A 330 17.74 6.49 -4.63
CA ASP A 330 18.34 7.64 -5.32
C ASP A 330 19.54 8.20 -4.54
N PRO A 331 20.78 8.10 -5.09
CA PRO A 331 21.97 8.63 -4.43
C PRO A 331 21.99 10.16 -4.32
N ALA A 332 21.15 10.87 -5.09
CA ALA A 332 21.00 12.31 -4.94
C ALA A 332 20.18 12.71 -3.70
N ALA A 333 19.35 11.79 -3.20
CA ALA A 333 18.53 12.01 -2.02
C ALA A 333 19.08 11.35 -0.74
N TYR A 334 19.84 10.24 -0.90
CA TYR A 334 20.35 9.45 0.22
C TYR A 334 21.80 9.05 -0.01
N GLU A 335 22.67 9.49 0.90
CA GLU A 335 24.05 8.99 0.97
C GLU A 335 24.02 7.47 1.24
N ASP A 336 24.89 6.71 0.56
CA ASP A 336 24.93 5.25 0.65
C ASP A 336 23.53 4.60 0.51
N ALA A 337 22.78 5.02 -0.52
CA ALA A 337 21.39 4.63 -0.74
C ALA A 337 21.18 3.11 -0.72
N ASN A 338 22.19 2.32 -1.10
CA ASN A 338 22.17 0.86 -1.14
C ASN A 338 22.48 0.17 0.20
N THR A 339 22.64 0.94 1.29
CA THR A 339 22.92 0.41 2.63
C THR A 339 21.68 0.56 3.51
N PHE A 340 21.27 -0.53 4.18
CA PHE A 340 20.24 -0.50 5.21
C PHE A 340 20.80 0.10 6.50
N ASN A 341 20.17 1.15 7.03
CA ASN A 341 20.64 1.84 8.23
C ASN A 341 19.45 2.39 9.04
N ILE A 342 19.12 1.76 10.17
CA ILE A 342 18.02 2.18 11.05
C ILE A 342 18.22 3.53 11.74
N HIS A 343 19.39 4.17 11.59
CA HIS A 343 19.69 5.52 12.12
C HIS A 343 19.60 6.61 11.04
N ARG A 344 19.27 6.24 9.80
CA ARG A 344 19.20 7.19 8.69
C ARG A 344 18.10 8.24 8.93
N SER A 345 18.38 9.53 8.58
CA SER A 345 17.30 10.53 8.44
C SER A 345 16.38 10.20 7.29
N HIS A 346 15.08 10.45 7.48
CA HIS A 346 14.03 10.21 6.49
C HIS A 346 13.32 11.51 6.06
N ASP A 347 13.97 12.66 6.17
CA ASP A 347 13.41 13.98 5.81
C ASP A 347 12.99 14.05 4.33
N ASN A 348 13.68 13.32 3.45
CA ASN A 348 13.38 13.21 2.03
C ASN A 348 12.45 12.05 1.67
N SER A 349 11.85 11.36 2.64
CA SER A 349 11.06 10.16 2.36
C SER A 349 9.75 10.51 1.65
N ILE A 350 9.50 9.80 0.55
CA ILE A 350 8.22 9.80 -0.16
C ILE A 350 7.53 8.43 -0.09
N SER A 351 7.94 7.56 0.82
CA SER A 351 7.37 6.20 0.97
C SER A 351 5.87 6.20 1.25
N PHE A 352 5.36 7.26 1.84
CA PHE A 352 3.93 7.49 2.06
C PHE A 352 3.32 8.51 1.08
N GLY A 353 4.02 8.83 -0.01
CA GLY A 353 3.60 9.84 -0.97
C GLY A 353 3.82 11.28 -0.48
N GLN A 354 3.25 12.22 -1.22
CA GLN A 354 3.33 13.67 -0.95
C GLN A 354 2.03 14.36 -1.33
N GLY A 355 1.81 15.56 -0.77
CA GLY A 355 0.69 16.45 -1.14
C GLY A 355 -0.69 15.88 -0.79
N PRO A 356 -1.72 16.16 -1.62
CA PRO A 356 -3.11 15.81 -1.31
C PRO A 356 -3.36 14.31 -1.11
N HIS A 357 -2.54 13.45 -1.74
CA HIS A 357 -2.62 11.99 -1.65
C HIS A 357 -1.64 11.37 -0.65
N TYR A 358 -1.03 12.17 0.24
CA TYR A 358 -0.22 11.62 1.34
C TYR A 358 -1.01 10.53 2.08
N CYS A 359 -0.39 9.41 2.40
CA CYS A 359 -1.06 8.23 2.96
C CYS A 359 -1.90 8.57 4.19
N ILE A 360 -3.21 8.30 4.13
CA ILE A 360 -4.12 8.51 5.26
C ILE A 360 -3.91 7.50 6.38
N GLY A 361 -3.42 6.28 6.02
CA GLY A 361 -3.22 5.16 6.93
C GLY A 361 -1.84 5.12 7.60
N VAL A 362 -1.01 6.15 7.47
CA VAL A 362 0.37 6.13 7.98
C VAL A 362 0.46 5.79 9.48
N THR A 363 -0.40 6.37 10.30
CA THR A 363 -0.43 6.11 11.74
C THR A 363 -0.90 4.68 12.04
N LEU A 364 -1.88 4.19 11.28
CA LEU A 364 -2.40 2.83 11.41
C LEU A 364 -1.30 1.79 11.14
N VAL A 365 -0.64 1.87 9.99
CA VAL A 365 0.38 0.88 9.61
C VAL A 365 1.59 0.93 10.54
N ARG A 366 2.02 2.10 10.98
CA ARG A 366 3.11 2.26 11.95
C ARG A 366 2.76 1.64 13.30
N SER A 367 1.55 1.89 13.82
CA SER A 367 1.09 1.33 15.10
C SER A 367 0.99 -0.19 15.07
N GLN A 368 0.37 -0.77 14.03
CA GLN A 368 0.23 -2.23 13.94
C GLN A 368 1.59 -2.92 13.77
N THR A 369 2.50 -2.33 12.97
CA THR A 369 3.84 -2.86 12.76
C THR A 369 4.68 -2.83 14.04
N GLU A 370 4.60 -1.73 14.80
CA GLU A 370 5.27 -1.63 16.11
C GLU A 370 4.79 -2.72 17.07
N VAL A 371 3.47 -2.90 17.18
CA VAL A 371 2.89 -3.93 18.07
C VAL A 371 3.32 -5.33 17.62
N MET A 372 3.29 -5.60 16.31
CA MET A 372 3.71 -6.88 15.75
C MET A 372 5.18 -7.18 16.05
N LEU A 373 6.08 -6.21 15.85
CA LEU A 373 7.51 -6.38 16.12
C LEU A 373 7.80 -6.66 17.60
N LYS A 374 7.19 -5.89 18.50
CA LYS A 374 7.38 -6.07 19.96
C LYS A 374 6.94 -7.45 20.41
N GLU A 375 5.78 -7.90 19.98
CA GLU A 375 5.27 -9.22 20.33
C GLU A 375 6.10 -10.34 19.70
N LEU A 376 6.51 -10.20 18.43
CA LEU A 376 7.35 -11.17 17.73
C LEU A 376 8.68 -11.42 18.48
N PHE A 377 9.43 -10.36 18.79
CA PHE A 377 10.72 -10.50 19.43
C PHE A 377 10.63 -10.83 20.93
N THR A 378 9.50 -10.52 21.57
CA THR A 378 9.22 -11.01 22.92
C THR A 378 9.04 -12.53 22.94
N ARG A 379 8.31 -13.09 21.96
CA ARG A 379 8.07 -14.54 21.89
C ARG A 379 9.21 -15.34 21.31
N PHE A 380 9.88 -14.76 20.33
CA PHE A 380 10.95 -15.41 19.57
C PHE A 380 12.23 -14.53 19.60
N PRO A 381 12.88 -14.41 20.77
CA PRO A 381 14.02 -13.51 20.93
C PRO A 381 15.23 -13.89 20.07
N ASN A 382 15.33 -15.17 19.66
CA ASN A 382 16.43 -15.69 18.87
C ASN A 382 16.02 -16.01 17.42
N LEU A 383 14.98 -15.31 16.91
CA LEU A 383 14.48 -15.50 15.55
C LEU A 383 15.60 -15.29 14.52
N SER A 384 15.69 -16.15 13.52
CA SER A 384 16.62 -16.05 12.40
C SER A 384 15.98 -16.48 11.09
N LEU A 385 16.58 -16.09 9.95
CA LEU A 385 16.16 -16.58 8.64
C LEU A 385 16.61 -18.05 8.46
N SER A 386 15.72 -18.90 7.94
CA SER A 386 16.09 -20.28 7.55
C SER A 386 16.78 -20.36 6.19
N GLY A 387 16.79 -19.25 5.42
CA GLY A 387 17.31 -19.17 4.05
C GLY A 387 16.29 -19.48 2.96
N LYS A 388 15.08 -19.96 3.29
CA LYS A 388 14.04 -20.22 2.29
C LYS A 388 13.15 -19.00 2.12
N MET A 389 13.19 -18.42 0.91
CA MET A 389 12.37 -17.27 0.48
C MET A 389 11.83 -17.52 -0.92
N ASP A 390 10.61 -17.05 -1.21
CA ASP A 390 10.01 -17.08 -2.53
C ASP A 390 8.99 -15.96 -2.69
N TYR A 391 8.61 -15.67 -3.94
CA TYR A 391 7.75 -14.56 -4.32
C TYR A 391 6.53 -15.01 -5.12
N ASP A 392 5.46 -14.22 -5.09
CA ASP A 392 4.36 -14.27 -6.05
C ASP A 392 4.79 -13.53 -7.33
N TYR A 393 5.22 -14.27 -8.33
CA TYR A 393 5.67 -13.70 -9.60
C TYR A 393 4.52 -13.12 -10.43
N ASP A 394 3.30 -13.53 -10.17
CA ASP A 394 2.08 -13.06 -10.86
C ASP A 394 1.41 -11.87 -10.14
N HIS A 395 1.94 -11.44 -9.00
CA HIS A 395 1.39 -10.27 -8.31
C HIS A 395 1.52 -9.02 -9.18
N HIS A 396 0.41 -8.32 -9.44
CA HIS A 396 0.36 -7.28 -10.49
C HIS A 396 1.19 -6.01 -10.16
N ASN A 397 1.28 -5.58 -8.90
CA ASN A 397 1.89 -4.29 -8.54
C ASN A 397 3.00 -4.35 -7.48
N ALA A 398 3.25 -5.51 -6.88
CA ALA A 398 4.22 -5.65 -5.81
C ALA A 398 5.10 -6.90 -5.96
N ARG A 399 6.27 -6.86 -5.35
CA ARG A 399 7.16 -8.00 -5.15
C ARG A 399 6.75 -8.70 -3.84
N ARG A 400 5.60 -9.40 -3.89
CA ARG A 400 5.00 -10.06 -2.74
C ARG A 400 5.79 -11.30 -2.34
N MET A 401 6.25 -11.38 -1.09
CA MET A 401 6.80 -12.63 -0.55
C MET A 401 5.69 -13.63 -0.23
N THR A 402 5.77 -14.83 -0.75
CA THR A 402 4.91 -15.97 -0.39
C THR A 402 5.59 -16.92 0.58
N ILE A 403 6.92 -16.93 0.60
CA ILE A 403 7.72 -17.66 1.56
C ILE A 403 8.75 -16.72 2.18
N LEU A 404 8.71 -16.61 3.49
CA LEU A 404 9.75 -16.08 4.34
C LEU A 404 9.85 -16.99 5.57
N GLU A 405 10.57 -18.11 5.41
CA GLU A 405 10.70 -19.09 6.48
C GLU A 405 11.68 -18.60 7.55
N VAL A 406 11.25 -18.62 8.80
CA VAL A 406 12.03 -18.22 9.97
C VAL A 406 12.18 -19.37 10.95
N GLU A 407 13.32 -19.41 11.64
CA GLU A 407 13.63 -20.36 12.73
C GLU A 407 13.52 -19.64 14.07
N THR A 408 12.80 -20.25 15.01
CA THR A 408 12.57 -19.62 16.32
C THR A 408 13.73 -19.79 17.29
N ASN A 409 14.59 -20.81 17.06
CA ASN A 409 15.73 -21.15 17.93
C ASN A 409 15.34 -21.20 19.43
N LEU A 410 14.14 -21.70 19.70
CA LEU A 410 13.67 -21.96 21.06
C LEU A 410 14.38 -23.22 21.58
N ASN A 411 15.08 -23.12 22.71
CA ASN A 411 15.71 -24.23 23.41
C ASN A 411 14.68 -25.19 24.00
#